data_69ea06e3bcd85cde7953df9964de6734
#
_entry.id   69ea06e3bcd85cde7953df9964de6734
#
_cell.length_a   1.000
_cell.length_b   1.000
_cell.length_c   1.000
_cell.angle_alpha   90.00
_cell.angle_beta   90.00
_cell.angle_gamma   90.00
#
_symmetry.space_group_name_H-M   'P 1'
#
loop_
_entity.id
_entity.type
_entity.pdbx_description
1 polymer ?
#
loop_
_entity_poly.entity_id
_entity_poly.type
_entity_poly.pdbx_seq_one_letter_code
_entity_poly.pdbx_strand_id
1 'polypeptide(L)'
;MDTDQIKKELSAQGFDFSMLAQALGKSPSLISKVAARKARSRVVAEALAKALNKPIEQVFPDIVEYQGAPLTKAEKQKKQRELAALLSK
;
A
#
# COMPACT_ATOMS: atom_id res chain seq x y z
N MET A 1 -9.56 2.24 4.70
CA MET A 1 -9.49 2.61 6.14
C MET A 1 -9.16 4.07 6.26
N ASP A 2 -9.80 4.78 7.17
CA ASP A 2 -9.42 6.17 7.46
C ASP A 2 -8.25 6.24 8.45
N THR A 3 -7.76 7.46 8.71
CA THR A 3 -6.59 7.66 9.59
C THR A 3 -6.82 7.10 10.99
N ASP A 4 -8.00 7.32 11.55
CA ASP A 4 -8.31 6.87 12.91
C ASP A 4 -8.36 5.35 12.99
N GLN A 5 -8.90 4.68 11.99
CA GLN A 5 -8.91 3.23 11.90
C GLN A 5 -7.49 2.67 11.78
N ILE A 6 -6.67 3.30 10.95
CA ILE A 6 -5.27 2.89 10.77
C ILE A 6 -4.52 3.00 12.10
N LYS A 7 -4.65 4.14 12.79
CA LYS A 7 -4.03 4.33 14.11
C LYS A 7 -4.49 3.30 15.12
N LYS A 8 -5.78 3.06 15.17
CA LYS A 8 -6.38 2.14 16.14
C LYS A 8 -5.90 0.71 15.91
N GLU A 9 -5.89 0.25 14.66
CA GLU A 9 -5.43 -1.09 14.34
C GLU A 9 -3.93 -1.25 14.51
N LEU A 10 -3.14 -0.21 14.21
CA LEU A 10 -1.69 -0.24 14.49
C LEU A 10 -1.44 -0.39 15.98
N SER A 11 -2.15 0.38 16.81
CA SER A 11 -2.06 0.26 18.27
C SER A 11 -2.39 -1.15 18.74
N ALA A 12 -3.40 -1.77 18.16
CA ALA A 12 -3.79 -3.15 18.48
C ALA A 12 -2.67 -4.14 18.16
N GLN A 13 -1.83 -3.84 17.17
CA GLN A 13 -0.68 -4.65 16.80
C GLN A 13 0.58 -4.29 17.60
N GLY A 14 0.51 -3.25 18.45
CA GLY A 14 1.65 -2.75 19.20
C GLY A 14 2.53 -1.77 18.43
N PHE A 15 2.02 -1.17 17.37
CA PHE A 15 2.76 -0.22 16.53
C PHE A 15 2.17 1.16 16.58
N ASP A 16 2.97 2.16 16.19
CA ASP A 16 2.50 3.53 16.00
C ASP A 16 3.23 4.19 14.80
N PHE A 17 2.83 5.41 14.45
CA PHE A 17 3.42 6.13 13.34
C PHE A 17 4.90 6.43 13.55
N SER A 18 5.30 6.73 14.78
CA SER A 18 6.71 7.00 15.12
C SER A 18 7.58 5.77 14.88
N MET A 19 7.12 4.61 15.28
CA MET A 19 7.83 3.35 15.05
C MET A 19 8.00 3.06 13.57
N LEU A 20 6.94 3.25 12.79
CA LEU A 20 6.99 3.06 11.34
C LEU A 20 7.94 4.05 10.68
N ALA A 21 7.88 5.31 11.08
CA ALA A 21 8.75 6.34 10.54
C ALA A 21 10.22 6.01 10.80
N GLN A 22 10.54 5.58 12.01
CA GLN A 22 11.89 5.20 12.39
C GLN A 22 12.38 4.00 11.58
N ALA A 23 11.54 2.99 11.42
CA ALA A 23 11.89 1.78 10.66
C ALA A 23 12.12 2.10 9.17
N LEU A 24 11.40 3.09 8.63
CA LEU A 24 11.51 3.48 7.22
C LEU A 24 12.54 4.58 6.97
N GLY A 25 13.10 5.17 8.03
CA GLY A 25 13.97 6.34 7.89
C GLY A 25 13.22 7.57 7.39
N LYS A 26 11.94 7.70 7.74
CA LYS A 26 11.06 8.80 7.35
C LYS A 26 10.58 9.56 8.58
N SER A 27 9.87 10.68 8.39
CA SER A 27 9.31 11.44 9.52
C SER A 27 7.92 10.90 9.90
N PRO A 28 7.54 10.95 11.18
CA PRO A 28 6.19 10.60 11.60
C PRO A 28 5.11 11.44 10.92
N SER A 29 5.43 12.69 10.62
CA SER A 29 4.54 13.60 9.90
C SER A 29 4.18 13.06 8.52
N LEU A 30 5.16 12.50 7.79
CA LEU A 30 4.91 11.89 6.48
C LEU A 30 3.98 10.68 6.61
N ILE A 31 4.21 9.82 7.59
CA ILE A 31 3.36 8.65 7.83
C ILE A 31 1.91 9.11 8.06
N SER A 32 1.73 10.10 8.93
CA SER A 32 0.40 10.66 9.22
C SER A 32 -0.26 11.24 7.99
N LYS A 33 0.49 11.99 7.18
CA LYS A 33 -0.03 12.61 5.95
C LYS A 33 -0.45 11.56 4.92
N VAL A 34 0.32 10.50 4.77
CA VAL A 34 -0.03 9.41 3.84
C VAL A 34 -1.29 8.70 4.32
N ALA A 35 -1.39 8.42 5.61
CA ALA A 35 -2.59 7.80 6.19
C ALA A 35 -3.83 8.69 6.00
N ALA A 36 -3.67 10.01 6.09
CA ALA A 36 -4.75 10.98 5.92
C ALA A 36 -5.03 11.35 4.45
N ARG A 37 -4.33 10.76 3.49
CA ARG A 37 -4.42 11.05 2.04
C ARG A 37 -3.97 12.46 1.67
N LYS A 38 -3.20 13.11 2.54
CA LYS A 38 -2.63 14.45 2.26
C LYS A 38 -1.31 14.38 1.52
N ALA A 39 -0.67 13.23 1.53
CA ALA A 39 0.56 12.97 0.79
C ALA A 39 0.49 11.59 0.14
N ARG A 40 1.26 11.39 -0.91
CA ARG A 40 1.35 10.11 -1.61
C ARG A 40 2.73 9.52 -1.42
N SER A 41 2.79 8.30 -0.92
CA SER A 41 4.04 7.54 -0.83
C SER A 41 3.71 6.07 -0.83
N ARG A 42 4.07 5.39 -1.89
CA ARG A 42 3.85 3.95 -2.00
C ARG A 42 4.63 3.18 -0.93
N VAL A 43 5.86 3.59 -0.65
CA VAL A 43 6.69 2.96 0.38
C VAL A 43 6.00 3.00 1.74
N VAL A 44 5.49 4.18 2.12
CA VAL A 44 4.78 4.35 3.38
C VAL A 44 3.46 3.58 3.38
N ALA A 45 2.70 3.64 2.29
CA ALA A 45 1.42 2.94 2.18
C ALA A 45 1.60 1.43 2.29
N GLU A 46 2.61 0.88 1.63
CA GLU A 46 2.93 -0.54 1.71
C GLU A 46 3.37 -0.94 3.11
N ALA A 47 4.16 -0.10 3.78
CA ALA A 47 4.59 -0.34 5.15
C ALA A 47 3.41 -0.37 6.12
N LEU A 48 2.47 0.57 5.97
CA LEU A 48 1.23 0.58 6.75
C LEU A 48 0.43 -0.70 6.54
N ALA A 49 0.25 -1.11 5.29
CA ALA A 49 -0.48 -2.32 4.95
C ALA A 49 0.17 -3.56 5.56
N LYS A 50 1.49 -3.66 5.48
CA LYS A 50 2.24 -4.77 6.06
C LYS A 50 2.12 -4.81 7.58
N ALA A 51 2.22 -3.65 8.23
CA ALA A 51 2.09 -3.56 9.68
C ALA A 51 0.68 -3.96 10.15
N LEU A 52 -0.33 -3.65 9.34
CA LEU A 52 -1.72 -4.02 9.62
C LEU A 52 -2.04 -5.46 9.21
N ASN A 53 -1.12 -6.13 8.52
CA ASN A 53 -1.32 -7.47 7.96
C ASN A 53 -2.53 -7.52 7.02
N LYS A 54 -2.67 -6.49 6.19
CA LYS A 54 -3.76 -6.35 5.22
C LYS A 54 -3.21 -5.95 3.86
N PRO A 55 -3.91 -6.27 2.77
CA PRO A 55 -3.49 -5.80 1.45
C PRO A 55 -3.66 -4.29 1.34
N ILE A 56 -2.79 -3.66 0.56
CA ILE A 56 -2.80 -2.21 0.38
C ILE A 56 -4.15 -1.71 -0.17
N GLU A 57 -4.81 -2.50 -1.00
CA GLU A 57 -6.13 -2.18 -1.57
C GLU A 57 -7.20 -2.08 -0.49
N GLN A 58 -7.06 -2.81 0.59
CA GLN A 58 -8.00 -2.75 1.72
C GLN A 58 -7.76 -1.52 2.59
N VAL A 59 -6.49 -1.12 2.74
CA VAL A 59 -6.12 0.04 3.55
C VAL A 59 -6.43 1.35 2.80
N PHE A 60 -6.12 1.38 1.51
CA PHE A 60 -6.28 2.55 0.65
C PHE A 60 -7.10 2.23 -0.61
N PRO A 61 -8.38 1.85 -0.47
CA PRO A 61 -9.18 1.47 -1.64
C PRO A 61 -9.53 2.65 -2.54
N ASP A 62 -9.43 3.86 -2.01
CA ASP A 62 -9.76 5.10 -2.70
C ASP A 62 -8.58 5.69 -3.50
N ILE A 63 -7.38 5.13 -3.37
CA ILE A 63 -6.19 5.65 -4.04
C ILE A 63 -5.78 4.72 -5.16
N VAL A 64 -6.11 5.11 -6.39
CA VAL A 64 -5.85 4.32 -7.60
C VAL A 64 -4.35 4.06 -7.79
N GLU A 65 -3.50 5.00 -7.42
CA GLU A 65 -2.05 4.87 -7.53
C GLU A 65 -1.47 3.69 -6.74
N TYR A 66 -2.15 3.27 -5.69
CA TYR A 66 -1.75 2.13 -4.87
C TYR A 66 -2.41 0.82 -5.34
N GLN A 67 -3.41 0.92 -6.22
CA GLN A 67 -4.11 -0.22 -6.78
C GLN A 67 -3.34 -0.72 -7.99
N GLY A 68 -2.93 -1.96 -7.95
CA GLY A 68 -2.21 -2.53 -9.07
C GLY A 68 -0.82 -1.97 -9.23
N ALA A 69 0.17 -2.64 -8.65
CA ALA A 69 1.56 -2.34 -8.95
C ALA A 69 1.75 -2.39 -10.47
N PRO A 70 2.53 -1.46 -11.06
CA PRO A 70 2.88 -1.62 -12.47
C PRO A 70 3.51 -2.97 -12.66
N LEU A 71 2.99 -3.73 -13.61
CA LEU A 71 3.48 -5.07 -13.89
C LEU A 71 4.95 -4.99 -14.29
N THR A 72 5.76 -5.89 -13.77
CA THR A 72 7.15 -6.03 -14.23
C THR A 72 7.12 -6.50 -15.69
N LYS A 73 8.25 -6.36 -16.39
CA LYS A 73 8.37 -6.85 -17.76
C LYS A 73 7.96 -8.31 -17.88
N ALA A 74 8.40 -9.15 -16.94
CA ALA A 74 8.08 -10.57 -16.93
C ALA A 74 6.57 -10.80 -16.75
N GLU A 75 5.96 -10.04 -15.85
CA GLU A 75 4.51 -10.14 -15.60
C GLU A 75 3.70 -9.66 -16.80
N LYS A 76 4.12 -8.58 -17.45
CA LYS A 76 3.48 -8.08 -18.66
C LYS A 76 3.55 -9.10 -19.79
N GLN A 77 4.70 -9.72 -20.00
CA GLN A 77 4.87 -10.74 -21.03
C GLN A 77 3.99 -11.95 -20.75
N LYS A 78 3.91 -12.38 -19.50
CA LYS A 78 3.05 -13.48 -19.10
C LYS A 78 1.58 -13.15 -19.37
N LYS A 79 1.14 -11.97 -18.99
CA LYS A 79 -0.23 -11.51 -19.23
C LYS A 79 -0.54 -11.38 -20.72
N GLN A 80 0.42 -10.90 -21.49
CA GLN A 80 0.28 -10.77 -22.93
C GLN A 80 0.12 -12.15 -23.62
N ARG A 81 0.86 -13.16 -23.15
CA ARG A 81 0.70 -14.54 -23.63
C ARG A 81 -0.68 -15.11 -23.29
N GLU A 82 -1.15 -14.86 -22.06
CA GLU A 82 -2.49 -15.26 -21.65
C GLU A 82 -3.55 -14.63 -22.54
N LEU A 83 -3.42 -13.35 -22.82
CA LEU A 83 -4.34 -12.62 -23.69
C LEU A 83 -4.32 -13.19 -25.11
N ALA A 84 -3.13 -13.42 -25.66
CA ALA A 84 -2.99 -14.00 -26.99
C ALA A 84 -3.65 -15.40 -27.08
N ALA A 85 -3.47 -16.21 -26.04
CA ALA A 85 -4.11 -17.54 -25.99
C ALA A 85 -5.64 -17.43 -25.94
N LEU A 86 -6.16 -16.45 -25.18
CA LEU A 86 -7.61 -16.22 -25.11
C LEU A 86 -8.18 -15.76 -26.44
N LEU A 87 -7.45 -14.91 -27.16
CA LEU A 87 -7.90 -14.36 -28.43
C LEU A 87 -7.75 -15.36 -29.59
N SER A 88 -6.94 -16.40 -29.44
CA SER A 88 -6.70 -17.42 -30.43
C SER A 88 -7.77 -18.52 -30.45
N LYS A 89 -8.65 -18.53 -29.49
CA LYS A 89 -9.71 -19.53 -29.38
C LYS A 89 -10.91 -19.17 -30.23
#